data_599fb53c4a3d012aff37dcf15ea9b923
#
_entry.id   599fb53c4a3d012aff37dcf15ea9b923
#
_cell.length_a   1.000
_cell.length_b   1.000
_cell.length_c   1.000
_cell.angle_alpha   90.00
_cell.angle_beta   90.00
_cell.angle_gamma   90.00
#
_symmetry.space_group_name_H-M   'P 1'
#
loop_
_entity.id
_entity.type
_entity.pdbx_description
1 polymer ?
#
loop_
_entity_poly.entity_id
_entity_poly.type
_entity_poly.pdbx_seq_one_letter_code
_entity_poly.pdbx_strand_id
1 'polypeptide(L)'
;MPISPSEALQCCIDGRELSHDDMTAMMRHIMSGDIPPTVVAAFLVALRTKKETVGEIAAAAQVMREFATPVHVSDTRHLVDVVGTGGDGAHTFNISTAAMFVAAAAGTKIAKHGNRSVSSKSGSADVLESLGVNLNVSPERVAESISRLGVGFMFAPNHHPAMKNVVPIRRELGVRTIFNILGPLTNPANAKHILMGVFNAELVGIQTRVLQSLGMTHAMVVFGRDGLDEISLEGPTLIGELKNGVVSEYEIHPRDFGLSTAPTSGFQVANAEESKQICLARPRW
;
A
#
# COMPACT_ATOMS: atom_id res chain seq x y z
N MET A 1 15.05 -25.14 -14.67
CA MET A 1 15.94 -24.59 -13.62
C MET A 1 15.49 -23.16 -13.37
N PRO A 2 15.51 -22.66 -12.15
CA PRO A 2 15.18 -21.27 -11.89
C PRO A 2 16.15 -20.35 -12.64
N ILE A 3 15.63 -19.21 -13.12
CA ILE A 3 16.41 -18.21 -13.87
C ILE A 3 17.55 -17.65 -13.00
N SER A 4 18.71 -17.43 -13.57
CA SER A 4 19.79 -16.71 -12.89
C SER A 4 19.49 -15.20 -12.81
N PRO A 5 20.04 -14.46 -11.81
CA PRO A 5 19.87 -13.01 -11.74
C PRO A 5 20.30 -12.26 -12.99
N SER A 6 21.34 -12.72 -13.67
CA SER A 6 21.82 -12.11 -14.93
C SER A 6 20.85 -12.34 -16.09
N GLU A 7 20.27 -13.53 -16.18
CA GLU A 7 19.26 -13.86 -17.20
C GLU A 7 17.96 -13.08 -16.96
N ALA A 8 17.53 -12.94 -15.69
CA ALA A 8 16.37 -12.14 -15.32
C ALA A 8 16.58 -10.66 -15.68
N LEU A 9 17.75 -10.11 -15.39
CA LEU A 9 18.13 -8.76 -15.80
C LEU A 9 18.10 -8.60 -17.33
N GLN A 10 18.71 -9.54 -18.07
CA GLN A 10 18.73 -9.50 -19.53
C GLN A 10 17.31 -9.57 -20.12
N CYS A 11 16.45 -10.42 -19.54
CA CYS A 11 15.04 -10.50 -19.92
C CYS A 11 14.34 -9.15 -19.83
N CYS A 12 14.55 -8.42 -18.72
CA CYS A 12 13.99 -7.08 -18.54
C CYS A 12 14.58 -6.04 -19.52
N ILE A 13 15.91 -6.10 -19.80
CA ILE A 13 16.58 -5.21 -20.76
C ILE A 13 16.01 -5.42 -22.17
N ASP A 14 15.72 -6.68 -22.54
CA ASP A 14 15.11 -7.03 -23.83
C ASP A 14 13.61 -6.66 -23.90
N GLY A 15 13.04 -6.06 -22.87
CA GLY A 15 11.62 -5.70 -22.81
C GLY A 15 10.68 -6.90 -22.65
N ARG A 16 11.20 -8.09 -22.30
CA ARG A 16 10.41 -9.31 -22.13
C ARG A 16 9.86 -9.45 -20.72
N GLU A 17 8.67 -10.03 -20.62
CA GLU A 17 8.05 -10.37 -19.33
C GLU A 17 8.76 -11.57 -18.69
N LEU A 18 8.98 -11.49 -17.38
CA LEU A 18 9.41 -12.63 -16.56
C LEU A 18 8.21 -13.52 -16.27
N SER A 19 8.40 -14.84 -16.35
CA SER A 19 7.41 -15.77 -15.85
C SER A 19 7.16 -15.56 -14.35
N HIS A 20 6.02 -16.02 -13.84
CA HIS A 20 5.72 -15.97 -12.41
C HIS A 20 6.83 -16.63 -11.58
N ASP A 21 7.34 -17.79 -12.01
CA ASP A 21 8.37 -18.53 -11.30
C ASP A 21 9.73 -17.81 -11.35
N ASP A 22 10.09 -17.21 -12.48
CA ASP A 22 11.33 -16.45 -12.64
C ASP A 22 11.31 -15.19 -11.79
N MET A 23 10.20 -14.45 -11.79
CA MET A 23 10.05 -13.27 -10.94
C MET A 23 10.07 -13.64 -9.45
N THR A 24 9.43 -14.75 -9.08
CA THR A 24 9.45 -15.29 -7.72
C THR A 24 10.87 -15.64 -7.29
N ALA A 25 11.64 -16.35 -8.14
CA ALA A 25 13.04 -16.70 -7.85
C ALA A 25 13.90 -15.46 -7.67
N MET A 26 13.79 -14.48 -8.59
CA MET A 26 14.56 -13.23 -8.51
C MET A 26 14.21 -12.43 -7.26
N MET A 27 12.94 -12.30 -6.92
CA MET A 27 12.51 -11.60 -5.71
C MET A 27 12.99 -12.28 -4.42
N ARG A 28 13.00 -13.63 -4.36
CA ARG A 28 13.57 -14.37 -3.22
C ARG A 28 15.05 -14.06 -3.05
N HIS A 29 15.83 -14.06 -4.12
CA HIS A 29 17.25 -13.68 -4.07
C HIS A 29 17.44 -12.24 -3.57
N ILE A 30 16.61 -11.29 -4.03
CA ILE A 30 16.66 -9.90 -3.57
C ILE A 30 16.34 -9.82 -2.07
N MET A 31 15.26 -10.46 -1.61
CA MET A 31 14.80 -10.39 -0.22
C MET A 31 15.75 -11.13 0.74
N SER A 32 16.42 -12.21 0.29
CA SER A 32 17.46 -12.92 1.07
C SER A 32 18.77 -12.15 1.14
N GLY A 33 19.03 -11.22 0.21
CA GLY A 33 20.30 -10.50 0.09
C GLY A 33 21.41 -11.34 -0.56
N ASP A 34 21.05 -12.32 -1.37
CA ASP A 34 21.98 -13.29 -1.97
C ASP A 34 22.69 -12.74 -3.24
N ILE A 35 22.29 -11.57 -3.73
CA ILE A 35 22.83 -10.99 -4.94
C ILE A 35 23.41 -9.58 -4.70
N PRO A 36 24.44 -9.18 -5.47
CA PRO A 36 25.08 -7.89 -5.29
C PRO A 36 24.10 -6.72 -5.43
N PRO A 37 24.23 -5.66 -4.61
CA PRO A 37 23.39 -4.45 -4.70
C PRO A 37 23.34 -3.81 -6.09
N THR A 38 24.45 -3.87 -6.84
CA THR A 38 24.54 -3.35 -8.21
C THR A 38 23.63 -4.11 -9.18
N VAL A 39 23.52 -5.44 -9.03
CA VAL A 39 22.62 -6.27 -9.84
C VAL A 39 21.17 -5.99 -9.46
N VAL A 40 20.87 -5.85 -8.16
CA VAL A 40 19.53 -5.45 -7.68
C VAL A 40 19.14 -4.09 -8.26
N ALA A 41 20.02 -3.09 -8.18
CA ALA A 41 19.78 -1.76 -8.72
C ALA A 41 19.48 -1.78 -10.22
N ALA A 42 20.33 -2.49 -11.01
CA ALA A 42 20.15 -2.65 -12.44
C ALA A 42 18.82 -3.32 -12.78
N PHE A 43 18.47 -4.40 -12.06
CA PHE A 43 17.22 -5.13 -12.25
C PHE A 43 15.99 -4.24 -11.96
N LEU A 44 15.98 -3.51 -10.85
CA LEU A 44 14.87 -2.63 -10.50
C LEU A 44 14.66 -1.52 -11.53
N VAL A 45 15.75 -0.96 -12.08
CA VAL A 45 15.68 0.07 -13.12
C VAL A 45 15.20 -0.53 -14.44
N ALA A 46 15.75 -1.68 -14.86
CA ALA A 46 15.34 -2.36 -16.09
C ALA A 46 13.85 -2.78 -16.04
N LEU A 47 13.42 -3.37 -14.92
CA LEU A 47 12.02 -3.76 -14.70
C LEU A 47 11.08 -2.56 -14.80
N ARG A 48 11.43 -1.44 -14.15
CA ARG A 48 10.68 -0.19 -14.24
C ARG A 48 10.63 0.39 -15.65
N THR A 49 11.76 0.35 -16.37
CA THR A 49 11.85 0.88 -17.75
C THR A 49 11.00 0.08 -18.70
N LYS A 50 10.99 -1.23 -18.54
CA LYS A 50 10.11 -2.16 -19.28
C LYS A 50 8.63 -1.92 -18.97
N LYS A 51 8.30 -1.45 -17.79
CA LYS A 51 7.01 -1.46 -17.10
C LYS A 51 6.64 -2.85 -16.59
N GLU A 52 6.30 -2.89 -15.32
CA GLU A 52 5.94 -4.13 -14.61
C GLU A 52 4.57 -4.66 -15.08
N THR A 53 4.47 -5.96 -15.30
CA THR A 53 3.18 -6.61 -15.62
C THR A 53 2.43 -7.00 -14.35
N VAL A 54 1.12 -7.28 -14.49
CA VAL A 54 0.28 -7.80 -13.40
C VAL A 54 0.87 -9.07 -12.78
N GLY A 55 1.38 -9.98 -13.64
CA GLY A 55 2.01 -11.23 -13.20
C GLY A 55 3.27 -11.00 -12.37
N GLU A 56 4.15 -10.12 -12.84
CA GLU A 56 5.39 -9.76 -12.14
C GLU A 56 5.12 -9.09 -10.80
N ILE A 57 4.16 -8.15 -10.74
CA ILE A 57 3.78 -7.46 -9.49
C ILE A 57 3.19 -8.48 -8.51
N ALA A 58 2.32 -9.38 -8.97
CA ALA A 58 1.71 -10.40 -8.12
C ALA A 58 2.75 -11.36 -7.53
N ALA A 59 3.69 -11.85 -8.35
CA ALA A 59 4.78 -12.71 -7.90
C ALA A 59 5.68 -12.00 -6.86
N ALA A 60 6.04 -10.74 -7.11
CA ALA A 60 6.83 -9.95 -6.19
C ALA A 60 6.10 -9.73 -4.85
N ALA A 61 4.82 -9.39 -4.88
CA ALA A 61 4.00 -9.21 -3.68
C ALA A 61 3.88 -10.52 -2.87
N GLN A 62 3.72 -11.65 -3.54
CA GLN A 62 3.68 -12.96 -2.90
C GLN A 62 4.97 -13.26 -2.13
N VAL A 63 6.13 -13.03 -2.73
CA VAL A 63 7.42 -13.23 -2.04
C VAL A 63 7.56 -12.29 -0.86
N MET A 64 7.17 -11.02 -0.99
CA MET A 64 7.21 -10.11 0.15
C MET A 64 6.30 -10.56 1.30
N ARG A 65 5.14 -11.17 1.03
CA ARG A 65 4.28 -11.77 2.04
C ARG A 65 4.93 -12.99 2.71
N GLU A 66 5.64 -13.82 1.93
CA GLU A 66 6.40 -14.99 2.45
C GLU A 66 7.48 -14.56 3.47
N PHE A 67 8.15 -13.42 3.22
CA PHE A 67 9.20 -12.87 4.09
C PHE A 67 8.67 -11.96 5.20
N ALA A 68 7.38 -11.70 5.25
CA ALA A 68 6.79 -10.85 6.28
C ALA A 68 6.64 -11.59 7.62
N THR A 69 6.77 -10.86 8.72
CA THR A 69 6.39 -11.33 10.05
C THR A 69 4.85 -11.25 10.17
N PRO A 70 4.14 -12.38 10.24
CA PRO A 70 2.68 -12.39 10.16
C PRO A 70 2.02 -11.89 11.45
N VAL A 71 0.79 -11.37 11.30
CA VAL A 71 -0.12 -11.05 12.41
C VAL A 71 -1.32 -11.98 12.32
N HIS A 72 -1.47 -12.86 13.31
CA HIS A 72 -2.55 -13.86 13.33
C HIS A 72 -3.81 -13.32 14.00
N VAL A 73 -4.76 -12.88 13.18
CA VAL A 73 -6.08 -12.42 13.65
C VAL A 73 -7.05 -13.59 13.61
N SER A 74 -7.77 -13.84 14.71
CA SER A 74 -8.65 -15.00 14.87
C SER A 74 -9.89 -14.96 13.96
N ASP A 75 -10.41 -13.77 13.64
CA ASP A 75 -11.55 -13.58 12.74
C ASP A 75 -11.21 -12.57 11.66
N THR A 76 -10.97 -13.05 10.46
CA THR A 76 -10.56 -12.27 9.29
C THR A 76 -11.67 -12.05 8.26
N ARG A 77 -12.91 -12.53 8.52
CA ARG A 77 -14.01 -12.53 7.53
C ARG A 77 -14.31 -11.17 6.92
N HIS A 78 -14.20 -10.10 7.70
CA HIS A 78 -14.43 -8.72 7.27
C HIS A 78 -13.27 -7.82 7.70
N LEU A 79 -12.06 -8.38 7.76
CA LEU A 79 -10.86 -7.63 8.07
C LEU A 79 -10.45 -6.78 6.88
N VAL A 80 -10.34 -5.48 7.07
CA VAL A 80 -10.05 -4.51 6.01
C VAL A 80 -8.70 -3.86 6.23
N ASP A 81 -7.91 -3.70 5.18
CA ASP A 81 -6.79 -2.74 5.13
C ASP A 81 -7.26 -1.44 4.47
N VAL A 82 -6.81 -0.32 5.00
CA VAL A 82 -7.04 1.01 4.42
C VAL A 82 -5.66 1.66 4.22
N VAL A 83 -5.18 1.67 3.00
CA VAL A 83 -3.78 2.00 2.71
C VAL A 83 -3.67 2.79 1.40
N GLY A 84 -2.59 3.56 1.23
CA GLY A 84 -2.24 4.20 -0.04
C GLY A 84 -0.80 3.87 -0.42
N THR A 85 -0.47 4.03 -1.69
CA THR A 85 0.91 3.96 -2.17
C THR A 85 1.73 5.14 -1.68
N GLY A 86 1.08 6.24 -1.31
CA GLY A 86 1.71 7.52 -1.09
C GLY A 86 2.32 8.09 -2.36
N GLY A 87 3.02 9.21 -2.23
CA GLY A 87 3.77 9.78 -3.34
C GLY A 87 2.93 10.60 -4.33
N ASP A 88 1.73 10.97 -3.99
CA ASP A 88 0.85 11.86 -4.76
C ASP A 88 1.30 13.33 -4.73
N GLY A 89 2.10 13.72 -3.72
CA GLY A 89 2.60 15.09 -3.55
C GLY A 89 1.55 16.07 -2.99
N ALA A 90 0.36 15.60 -2.60
CA ALA A 90 -0.73 16.46 -2.15
C ALA A 90 -0.53 17.03 -0.75
N HIS A 91 0.28 16.36 0.09
CA HIS A 91 0.58 16.78 1.47
C HIS A 91 -0.66 16.95 2.35
N THR A 92 -1.71 16.19 2.11
CA THR A 92 -2.94 16.20 2.90
C THR A 92 -2.71 15.62 4.30
N PHE A 93 -3.64 15.92 5.23
CA PHE A 93 -3.68 15.16 6.48
C PHE A 93 -3.86 13.66 6.19
N ASN A 94 -3.59 12.81 7.18
CA ASN A 94 -3.62 11.35 6.97
C ASN A 94 -5.07 10.83 6.87
N ILE A 95 -5.69 11.03 5.71
CA ILE A 95 -7.10 10.71 5.42
C ILE A 95 -7.40 9.25 5.74
N SER A 96 -6.62 8.33 5.19
CA SER A 96 -6.80 6.89 5.41
C SER A 96 -6.61 6.49 6.87
N THR A 97 -5.77 7.23 7.64
CA THR A 97 -5.59 7.00 9.09
C THR A 97 -6.80 7.50 9.89
N ALA A 98 -7.36 8.65 9.53
CA ALA A 98 -8.60 9.13 10.14
C ALA A 98 -9.78 8.19 9.82
N ALA A 99 -9.90 7.78 8.56
CA ALA A 99 -10.94 6.86 8.09
C ALA A 99 -10.93 5.52 8.81
N MET A 100 -9.74 4.98 9.17
CA MET A 100 -9.67 3.70 9.89
C MET A 100 -10.36 3.76 11.26
N PHE A 101 -10.26 4.88 12.00
CA PHE A 101 -10.93 5.04 13.29
C PHE A 101 -12.45 5.16 13.12
N VAL A 102 -12.90 5.90 12.10
CA VAL A 102 -14.34 6.03 11.79
C VAL A 102 -14.92 4.67 11.40
N ALA A 103 -14.25 3.93 10.52
CA ALA A 103 -14.70 2.61 10.10
C ALA A 103 -14.71 1.61 11.27
N ALA A 104 -13.70 1.64 12.15
CA ALA A 104 -13.66 0.80 13.34
C ALA A 104 -14.80 1.15 14.33
N ALA A 105 -15.09 2.44 14.53
CA ALA A 105 -16.22 2.88 15.34
C ALA A 105 -17.57 2.45 14.74
N ALA A 106 -17.67 2.31 13.43
CA ALA A 106 -18.83 1.76 12.73
C ALA A 106 -18.91 0.22 12.76
N GLY A 107 -17.97 -0.46 13.44
CA GLY A 107 -17.98 -1.90 13.65
C GLY A 107 -17.13 -2.72 12.68
N THR A 108 -16.40 -2.08 11.75
CA THR A 108 -15.48 -2.77 10.84
C THR A 108 -14.16 -3.08 11.55
N LYS A 109 -13.62 -4.29 11.36
CA LYS A 109 -12.27 -4.62 11.83
C LYS A 109 -11.22 -4.10 10.85
N ILE A 110 -10.31 -3.26 11.33
CA ILE A 110 -9.25 -2.66 10.51
C ILE A 110 -7.88 -3.20 10.91
N ALA A 111 -7.16 -3.75 9.95
CA ALA A 111 -5.76 -4.14 10.07
C ALA A 111 -4.93 -3.24 9.15
N LYS A 112 -4.62 -2.02 9.60
CA LYS A 112 -3.92 -1.05 8.78
C LYS A 112 -2.44 -1.35 8.72
N HIS A 113 -1.93 -1.57 7.50
CA HIS A 113 -0.50 -1.61 7.21
C HIS A 113 -0.02 -0.22 6.80
N GLY A 114 1.09 0.25 7.37
CA GLY A 114 1.56 1.59 7.08
C GLY A 114 2.99 1.87 7.50
N ASN A 115 3.50 3.03 7.10
CA ASN A 115 4.87 3.45 7.33
C ASN A 115 4.95 4.94 7.69
N ARG A 116 6.17 5.39 8.02
CA ARG A 116 6.52 6.81 8.02
C ARG A 116 6.49 7.37 6.61
N SER A 117 6.31 8.66 6.50
CA SER A 117 6.40 9.34 5.20
C SER A 117 7.82 9.28 4.64
N VAL A 118 7.91 9.06 3.31
CA VAL A 118 9.16 9.19 2.55
C VAL A 118 9.18 10.50 1.76
N SER A 119 8.05 10.96 1.27
CA SER A 119 7.91 12.13 0.38
C SER A 119 6.90 13.15 0.88
N SER A 120 5.96 12.77 1.75
CA SER A 120 4.95 13.66 2.33
C SER A 120 5.43 14.29 3.64
N LYS A 121 4.65 15.22 4.20
CA LYS A 121 4.92 15.89 5.48
C LYS A 121 4.58 15.04 6.70
N SER A 122 3.71 14.03 6.53
CA SER A 122 3.25 13.13 7.59
C SER A 122 2.84 11.78 7.00
N GLY A 123 3.42 10.69 7.49
CA GLY A 123 2.98 9.33 7.21
C GLY A 123 2.00 8.82 8.27
N SER A 124 1.36 7.69 8.03
CA SER A 124 0.42 7.09 8.99
C SER A 124 1.08 6.78 10.34
N ALA A 125 2.33 6.31 10.34
CA ALA A 125 3.09 6.06 11.56
C ALA A 125 3.40 7.35 12.32
N ASP A 126 3.72 8.44 11.61
CA ASP A 126 4.06 9.71 12.25
C ASP A 126 2.87 10.32 13.00
N VAL A 127 1.68 10.31 12.39
CA VAL A 127 0.47 10.82 13.06
C VAL A 127 0.02 9.92 14.21
N LEU A 128 0.12 8.60 14.07
CA LEU A 128 -0.24 7.68 15.15
C LEU A 128 0.69 7.83 16.35
N GLU A 129 1.99 8.01 16.13
CA GLU A 129 2.96 8.29 17.19
C GLU A 129 2.67 9.62 17.88
N SER A 130 2.30 10.67 17.14
CA SER A 130 1.88 11.95 17.72
C SER A 130 0.58 11.85 18.52
N LEU A 131 -0.31 10.89 18.18
CA LEU A 131 -1.50 10.54 18.95
C LEU A 131 -1.19 9.69 20.20
N GLY A 132 0.08 9.31 20.42
CA GLY A 132 0.52 8.52 21.57
C GLY A 132 0.45 7.00 21.36
N VAL A 133 0.26 6.54 20.11
CA VAL A 133 0.25 5.10 19.79
C VAL A 133 1.67 4.57 19.81
N ASN A 134 1.92 3.49 20.55
CA ASN A 134 3.19 2.77 20.50
C ASN A 134 3.25 1.93 19.21
N LEU A 135 4.17 2.27 18.31
CA LEU A 135 4.37 1.56 17.05
C LEU A 135 5.18 0.26 17.21
N ASN A 136 5.94 0.13 18.31
CA ASN A 136 6.84 -1.00 18.56
C ASN A 136 6.17 -2.04 19.47
N VAL A 137 5.07 -2.59 19.00
CA VAL A 137 4.34 -3.66 19.69
C VAL A 137 4.51 -4.98 18.93
N SER A 138 4.38 -6.11 19.65
CA SER A 138 4.50 -7.43 19.02
C SER A 138 3.29 -7.74 18.12
N PRO A 139 3.43 -8.67 17.15
CA PRO A 139 2.32 -9.11 16.31
C PRO A 139 1.08 -9.57 17.09
N GLU A 140 1.28 -10.22 18.25
CA GLU A 140 0.19 -10.69 19.11
C GLU A 140 -0.58 -9.52 19.71
N ARG A 141 0.13 -8.43 20.11
CA ARG A 141 -0.51 -7.21 20.60
C ARG A 141 -1.30 -6.47 19.53
N VAL A 142 -0.80 -6.48 18.28
CA VAL A 142 -1.57 -5.95 17.14
C VAL A 142 -2.85 -6.78 16.94
N ALA A 143 -2.75 -8.11 16.95
CA ALA A 143 -3.91 -9.00 16.81
C ALA A 143 -4.92 -8.81 17.95
N GLU A 144 -4.46 -8.64 19.19
CA GLU A 144 -5.30 -8.32 20.35
C GLU A 144 -6.01 -6.96 20.16
N SER A 145 -5.31 -5.93 19.70
CA SER A 145 -5.88 -4.62 19.41
C SER A 145 -7.02 -4.71 18.38
N ILE A 146 -6.79 -5.41 17.26
CA ILE A 146 -7.81 -5.63 16.23
C ILE A 146 -9.04 -6.35 16.84
N SER A 147 -8.80 -7.37 17.66
CA SER A 147 -9.87 -8.17 18.24
C SER A 147 -10.71 -7.39 19.26
N ARG A 148 -10.09 -6.56 20.10
CA ARG A 148 -10.72 -5.86 21.22
C ARG A 148 -11.24 -4.48 20.88
N LEU A 149 -10.49 -3.74 20.05
CA LEU A 149 -10.76 -2.33 19.72
C LEU A 149 -11.28 -2.15 18.28
N GLY A 150 -11.27 -3.22 17.47
CA GLY A 150 -11.64 -3.13 16.06
C GLY A 150 -10.57 -2.53 15.16
N VAL A 151 -9.41 -2.12 15.70
CA VAL A 151 -8.34 -1.50 14.91
C VAL A 151 -6.97 -1.92 15.42
N GLY A 152 -6.04 -2.19 14.49
CA GLY A 152 -4.63 -2.40 14.78
C GLY A 152 -3.77 -1.81 13.67
N PHE A 153 -2.58 -1.35 14.05
CA PHE A 153 -1.60 -0.78 13.13
C PHE A 153 -0.35 -1.65 13.05
N MET A 154 0.03 -2.01 11.84
CA MET A 154 1.22 -2.79 11.53
C MET A 154 2.27 -1.86 10.93
N PHE A 155 3.27 -1.51 11.73
CA PHE A 155 4.36 -0.65 11.28
C PHE A 155 5.30 -1.43 10.36
N ALA A 156 5.38 -1.04 9.09
CA ALA A 156 6.04 -1.80 8.03
C ALA A 156 7.49 -2.26 8.36
N PRO A 157 8.37 -1.45 8.99
CA PRO A 157 9.70 -1.90 9.37
C PRO A 157 9.72 -3.10 10.33
N ASN A 158 8.72 -3.22 11.22
CA ASN A 158 8.64 -4.30 12.19
C ASN A 158 8.17 -5.62 11.53
N HIS A 159 7.46 -5.54 10.42
CA HIS A 159 6.86 -6.71 9.76
C HIS A 159 7.59 -7.15 8.49
N HIS A 160 8.46 -6.31 7.92
CA HIS A 160 9.22 -6.63 6.70
C HIS A 160 10.74 -6.52 6.92
N PRO A 161 11.34 -7.38 7.78
CA PRO A 161 12.76 -7.30 8.12
C PRO A 161 13.69 -7.48 6.92
N ALA A 162 13.28 -8.23 5.90
CA ALA A 162 14.04 -8.45 4.68
C ALA A 162 14.22 -7.17 3.82
N MET A 163 13.38 -6.14 4.04
CA MET A 163 13.54 -4.85 3.37
C MET A 163 14.87 -4.14 3.70
N LYS A 164 15.57 -4.54 4.77
CA LYS A 164 16.93 -4.06 5.06
C LYS A 164 17.91 -4.25 3.89
N ASN A 165 17.70 -5.27 3.07
CA ASN A 165 18.53 -5.58 1.91
C ASN A 165 18.20 -4.66 0.70
N VAL A 166 17.05 -3.98 0.70
CA VAL A 166 16.53 -3.20 -0.43
C VAL A 166 16.54 -1.70 -0.16
N VAL A 167 16.26 -1.29 1.09
CA VAL A 167 16.12 0.13 1.46
C VAL A 167 17.35 0.98 1.12
N PRO A 168 18.62 0.54 1.37
CA PRO A 168 19.80 1.30 0.97
C PRO A 168 19.84 1.54 -0.53
N ILE A 169 19.61 0.47 -1.33
CA ILE A 169 19.64 0.53 -2.79
C ILE A 169 18.59 1.52 -3.32
N ARG A 170 17.36 1.46 -2.80
CA ARG A 170 16.29 2.38 -3.19
C ARG A 170 16.62 3.84 -2.87
N ARG A 171 17.29 4.08 -1.73
CA ARG A 171 17.73 5.41 -1.33
C ARG A 171 18.79 5.97 -2.27
N GLU A 172 19.76 5.15 -2.66
CA GLU A 172 20.81 5.52 -3.61
C GLU A 172 20.27 5.77 -5.01
N LEU A 173 19.33 4.94 -5.47
CA LEU A 173 18.68 5.11 -6.77
C LEU A 173 17.89 6.42 -6.86
N GLY A 174 17.24 6.86 -5.79
CA GLY A 174 16.45 8.09 -5.75
C GLY A 174 15.24 8.13 -6.70
N VAL A 175 14.88 7.01 -7.33
CA VAL A 175 13.76 6.89 -8.27
C VAL A 175 12.73 5.89 -7.79
N ARG A 176 11.50 6.00 -8.31
CA ARG A 176 10.46 5.00 -8.04
C ARG A 176 10.81 3.67 -8.69
N THR A 177 10.53 2.58 -7.98
CA THR A 177 10.70 1.20 -8.42
C THR A 177 9.45 0.41 -8.10
N ILE A 178 9.38 -0.87 -8.46
CA ILE A 178 8.27 -1.77 -8.09
C ILE A 178 7.93 -1.72 -6.59
N PHE A 179 8.90 -1.49 -5.72
CA PHE A 179 8.67 -1.38 -4.27
C PHE A 179 7.78 -0.21 -3.85
N ASN A 180 7.55 0.78 -4.72
CA ASN A 180 6.63 1.88 -4.43
C ASN A 180 5.15 1.47 -4.56
N ILE A 181 4.88 0.37 -5.25
CA ILE A 181 3.53 -0.16 -5.47
C ILE A 181 3.26 -1.48 -4.75
N LEU A 182 4.31 -2.12 -4.18
CA LEU A 182 4.18 -3.40 -3.47
C LEU A 182 3.67 -3.26 -2.03
N GLY A 183 3.99 -2.16 -1.34
CA GLY A 183 3.65 -1.99 0.08
C GLY A 183 2.19 -2.30 0.42
N PRO A 184 1.21 -1.71 -0.27
CA PRO A 184 -0.21 -1.99 -0.05
C PRO A 184 -0.64 -3.44 -0.29
N LEU A 185 0.12 -4.19 -1.08
CA LEU A 185 -0.17 -5.59 -1.43
C LEU A 185 0.31 -6.60 -0.37
N THR A 186 1.01 -6.15 0.67
CA THR A 186 1.80 -7.02 1.56
C THR A 186 1.37 -6.97 3.02
N ASN A 187 0.08 -6.79 3.26
CA ASN A 187 -0.50 -6.70 4.60
C ASN A 187 -0.17 -7.95 5.44
N PRO A 188 0.52 -7.80 6.61
CA PRO A 188 0.94 -8.92 7.45
C PRO A 188 -0.20 -9.71 8.09
N ALA A 189 -1.40 -9.11 8.25
CA ALA A 189 -2.59 -9.79 8.75
C ALA A 189 -3.35 -10.54 7.65
N ASN A 190 -2.86 -10.52 6.40
CA ASN A 190 -3.50 -11.15 5.25
C ASN A 190 -4.99 -10.76 5.11
N ALA A 191 -5.30 -9.48 5.38
CA ALA A 191 -6.65 -8.94 5.18
C ALA A 191 -7.12 -9.21 3.74
N LYS A 192 -8.34 -9.74 3.58
CA LYS A 192 -8.91 -10.08 2.28
C LYS A 192 -9.78 -8.98 1.68
N HIS A 193 -9.91 -7.87 2.39
CA HIS A 193 -10.61 -6.69 1.94
C HIS A 193 -9.67 -5.50 2.03
N ILE A 194 -9.69 -4.61 1.02
CA ILE A 194 -8.78 -3.47 0.97
C ILE A 194 -9.43 -2.26 0.28
N LEU A 195 -9.20 -1.09 0.84
CA LEU A 195 -9.31 0.19 0.15
C LEU A 195 -7.88 0.71 -0.06
N MET A 196 -7.47 0.84 -1.33
CA MET A 196 -6.10 1.21 -1.71
C MET A 196 -6.09 2.46 -2.59
N GLY A 197 -5.46 3.53 -2.11
CA GLY A 197 -5.14 4.68 -2.94
C GLY A 197 -3.89 4.47 -3.78
N VAL A 198 -3.87 5.01 -5.00
CA VAL A 198 -2.72 4.95 -5.90
C VAL A 198 -2.37 6.32 -6.45
N PHE A 199 -1.06 6.59 -6.65
CA PHE A 199 -0.56 7.90 -7.11
C PHE A 199 -0.70 8.14 -8.62
N ASN A 200 -1.24 7.20 -9.37
CA ASN A 200 -1.41 7.31 -10.83
C ASN A 200 -2.62 6.51 -11.30
N ALA A 201 -3.41 7.09 -12.21
CA ALA A 201 -4.61 6.48 -12.75
C ALA A 201 -4.36 5.12 -13.43
N GLU A 202 -3.22 4.95 -14.13
CA GLU A 202 -2.86 3.68 -14.78
C GLU A 202 -2.76 2.52 -13.78
N LEU A 203 -2.41 2.81 -12.52
CA LEU A 203 -2.29 1.80 -11.47
C LEU A 203 -3.64 1.27 -10.99
N VAL A 204 -4.75 1.97 -11.21
CA VAL A 204 -6.08 1.55 -10.73
C VAL A 204 -6.42 0.17 -11.28
N GLY A 205 -6.46 0.01 -12.59
CA GLY A 205 -6.77 -1.28 -13.22
C GLY A 205 -5.68 -2.34 -12.99
N ILE A 206 -4.40 -1.94 -12.99
CA ILE A 206 -3.27 -2.86 -12.76
C ILE A 206 -3.36 -3.44 -11.34
N GLN A 207 -3.45 -2.60 -10.31
CA GLN A 207 -3.47 -3.05 -8.91
C GLN A 207 -4.73 -3.86 -8.58
N THR A 208 -5.87 -3.51 -9.18
CA THR A 208 -7.10 -4.30 -8.99
C THR A 208 -6.94 -5.72 -9.52
N ARG A 209 -6.31 -5.91 -10.68
CA ARG A 209 -6.02 -7.24 -11.25
C ARG A 209 -4.93 -7.99 -10.48
N VAL A 210 -3.93 -7.29 -9.95
CA VAL A 210 -2.95 -7.88 -9.03
C VAL A 210 -3.63 -8.40 -7.77
N LEU A 211 -4.53 -7.62 -7.16
CA LEU A 211 -5.29 -8.02 -5.98
C LEU A 211 -6.20 -9.22 -6.27
N GLN A 212 -6.79 -9.29 -7.48
CA GLN A 212 -7.53 -10.47 -7.94
C GLN A 212 -6.61 -11.69 -8.00
N SER A 213 -5.43 -11.58 -8.61
CA SER A 213 -4.44 -12.67 -8.71
C SER A 213 -3.94 -13.13 -7.34
N LEU A 214 -3.85 -12.23 -6.35
CA LEU A 214 -3.48 -12.52 -4.96
C LEU A 214 -4.63 -13.11 -4.13
N GLY A 215 -5.80 -13.35 -4.73
CA GLY A 215 -6.95 -13.98 -4.08
C GLY A 215 -7.64 -13.11 -3.04
N MET A 216 -7.72 -11.80 -3.28
CA MET A 216 -8.52 -10.90 -2.46
C MET A 216 -10.02 -11.16 -2.70
N THR A 217 -10.82 -10.96 -1.66
CA THR A 217 -12.28 -11.14 -1.73
C THR A 217 -12.98 -9.88 -2.26
N HIS A 218 -12.58 -8.72 -1.75
CA HIS A 218 -13.10 -7.43 -2.18
C HIS A 218 -12.00 -6.38 -2.10
N ALA A 219 -11.81 -5.62 -3.17
CA ALA A 219 -10.84 -4.55 -3.22
C ALA A 219 -11.42 -3.34 -3.95
N MET A 220 -11.12 -2.16 -3.44
CA MET A 220 -11.33 -0.90 -4.15
C MET A 220 -9.97 -0.21 -4.28
N VAL A 221 -9.54 -0.01 -5.52
CA VAL A 221 -8.34 0.78 -5.84
C VAL A 221 -8.80 2.12 -6.37
N VAL A 222 -8.33 3.21 -5.76
CA VAL A 222 -8.88 4.53 -6.00
C VAL A 222 -7.81 5.54 -6.43
N PHE A 223 -8.20 6.46 -7.29
CA PHE A 223 -7.37 7.59 -7.74
C PHE A 223 -8.25 8.82 -7.96
N GLY A 224 -8.07 9.86 -7.15
CA GLY A 224 -8.71 11.15 -7.35
C GLY A 224 -8.23 11.80 -8.65
N ARG A 225 -9.13 12.32 -9.47
CA ARG A 225 -8.78 12.99 -10.74
C ARG A 225 -7.97 14.28 -10.53
N ASP A 226 -7.96 14.80 -9.32
CA ASP A 226 -7.09 15.89 -8.84
C ASP A 226 -5.64 15.43 -8.51
N GLY A 227 -5.34 14.14 -8.66
CA GLY A 227 -4.02 13.53 -8.42
C GLY A 227 -3.85 12.85 -7.07
N LEU A 228 -4.90 12.86 -6.24
CA LEU A 228 -4.89 12.34 -4.88
C LEU A 228 -4.93 10.80 -4.85
N ASP A 229 -4.13 10.16 -4.01
CA ASP A 229 -4.20 8.71 -3.74
C ASP A 229 -5.27 8.35 -2.70
N GLU A 230 -6.41 9.04 -2.75
CA GLU A 230 -7.57 8.88 -1.87
C GLU A 230 -8.87 9.10 -2.68
N ILE A 231 -10.03 8.90 -2.06
CA ILE A 231 -11.32 9.34 -2.61
C ILE A 231 -11.40 10.86 -2.46
N SER A 232 -11.43 11.58 -3.58
CA SER A 232 -11.38 13.04 -3.61
C SER A 232 -12.72 13.68 -3.24
N LEU A 233 -12.67 14.80 -2.50
CA LEU A 233 -13.80 15.72 -2.33
C LEU A 233 -13.80 16.85 -3.35
N GLU A 234 -12.73 17.03 -4.13
CA GLU A 234 -12.65 18.12 -5.11
C GLU A 234 -13.38 17.77 -6.42
N GLY A 235 -13.35 16.48 -6.80
CA GLY A 235 -13.95 16.04 -8.06
C GLY A 235 -14.13 14.52 -8.16
N PRO A 236 -14.19 14.00 -9.39
CA PRO A 236 -14.37 12.57 -9.61
C PRO A 236 -13.19 11.76 -9.08
N THR A 237 -13.47 10.53 -8.66
CA THR A 237 -12.47 9.53 -8.30
C THR A 237 -12.66 8.31 -9.20
N LEU A 238 -11.58 7.88 -9.86
CA LEU A 238 -11.56 6.63 -10.60
C LEU A 238 -11.44 5.47 -9.62
N ILE A 239 -12.29 4.48 -9.79
CA ILE A 239 -12.37 3.27 -8.98
C ILE A 239 -12.09 2.04 -9.84
N GLY A 240 -11.19 1.18 -9.37
CA GLY A 240 -11.11 -0.20 -9.80
C GLY A 240 -11.63 -1.09 -8.68
N GLU A 241 -12.75 -1.76 -8.89
CA GLU A 241 -13.36 -2.62 -7.89
C GLU A 241 -13.22 -4.08 -8.26
N LEU A 242 -12.69 -4.89 -7.35
CA LEU A 242 -12.80 -6.35 -7.35
C LEU A 242 -13.91 -6.74 -6.39
N LYS A 243 -14.95 -7.37 -6.92
CA LYS A 243 -16.08 -7.87 -6.13
C LYS A 243 -16.62 -9.16 -6.73
N ASN A 244 -16.83 -10.18 -5.90
CA ASN A 244 -17.30 -11.49 -6.34
C ASN A 244 -16.46 -12.09 -7.49
N GLY A 245 -15.15 -11.88 -7.46
CA GLY A 245 -14.22 -12.36 -8.49
C GLY A 245 -14.21 -11.57 -9.80
N VAL A 246 -15.06 -10.53 -9.92
CA VAL A 246 -15.15 -9.67 -11.12
C VAL A 246 -14.47 -8.33 -10.87
N VAL A 247 -13.69 -7.88 -11.85
CA VAL A 247 -13.08 -6.56 -11.86
C VAL A 247 -13.93 -5.61 -12.71
N SER A 248 -14.26 -4.46 -12.15
CA SER A 248 -14.94 -3.37 -12.84
C SER A 248 -14.22 -2.04 -12.60
N GLU A 249 -14.32 -1.12 -13.55
CA GLU A 249 -13.77 0.23 -13.44
C GLU A 249 -14.89 1.23 -13.67
N TYR A 250 -15.00 2.23 -12.80
CA TYR A 250 -16.02 3.28 -12.87
C TYR A 250 -15.56 4.53 -12.13
N GLU A 251 -16.32 5.60 -12.22
CA GLU A 251 -16.07 6.82 -11.45
C GLU A 251 -17.17 7.06 -10.42
N ILE A 252 -16.78 7.64 -9.30
CA ILE A 252 -17.68 8.20 -8.30
C ILE A 252 -17.40 9.69 -8.15
N HIS A 253 -18.41 10.44 -7.71
CA HIS A 253 -18.31 11.86 -7.45
C HIS A 253 -18.85 12.19 -6.05
N PRO A 254 -18.32 13.20 -5.33
CA PRO A 254 -18.87 13.60 -4.01
C PRO A 254 -20.41 13.80 -4.00
N ARG A 255 -20.97 14.29 -5.09
CA ARG A 255 -22.43 14.50 -5.24
C ARG A 255 -23.24 13.21 -5.18
N ASP A 256 -22.66 12.06 -5.54
CA ASP A 256 -23.31 10.73 -5.47
C ASP A 256 -23.62 10.34 -4.02
N PHE A 257 -22.90 10.96 -3.07
CA PHE A 257 -23.04 10.79 -1.63
C PHE A 257 -23.73 11.98 -0.94
N GLY A 258 -24.29 12.92 -1.71
CA GLY A 258 -24.93 14.11 -1.16
C GLY A 258 -23.95 15.16 -0.60
N LEU A 259 -22.65 15.03 -0.94
CA LEU A 259 -21.61 15.94 -0.48
C LEU A 259 -21.36 17.08 -1.47
N SER A 260 -21.06 18.26 -0.94
CA SER A 260 -20.54 19.36 -1.75
C SER A 260 -19.06 19.16 -2.03
N THR A 261 -18.60 19.61 -3.20
CA THR A 261 -17.17 19.60 -3.52
C THR A 261 -16.41 20.60 -2.64
N ALA A 262 -15.20 20.23 -2.26
CA ALA A 262 -14.27 21.06 -1.50
C ALA A 262 -12.85 20.92 -2.08
N PRO A 263 -12.07 22.02 -2.19
CA PRO A 263 -10.73 21.95 -2.77
C PRO A 263 -9.76 21.20 -1.88
N THR A 264 -8.93 20.37 -2.47
CA THR A 264 -7.90 19.54 -1.79
C THR A 264 -6.92 20.40 -0.98
N SER A 265 -6.66 21.65 -1.39
CA SER A 265 -5.82 22.60 -0.65
C SER A 265 -6.30 22.86 0.78
N GLY A 266 -7.59 22.70 1.07
CA GLY A 266 -8.15 22.82 2.42
C GLY A 266 -7.77 21.69 3.39
N PHE A 267 -7.17 20.61 2.88
CA PHE A 267 -6.78 19.43 3.64
C PHE A 267 -5.26 19.27 3.82
N GLN A 268 -4.48 20.23 3.30
CA GLN A 268 -3.02 20.20 3.41
C GLN A 268 -2.55 20.47 4.84
N VAL A 269 -1.45 19.81 5.22
CA VAL A 269 -0.80 19.96 6.53
C VAL A 269 0.70 20.13 6.37
N ALA A 270 1.34 20.84 7.31
CA ALA A 270 2.77 21.03 7.34
C ALA A 270 3.54 19.92 8.09
N ASN A 271 2.86 19.17 8.97
CA ASN A 271 3.48 18.15 9.82
C ASN A 271 2.45 17.20 10.45
N ALA A 272 2.96 16.20 11.19
CA ALA A 272 2.13 15.19 11.86
C ALA A 272 1.24 15.78 12.98
N GLU A 273 1.68 16.85 13.66
CA GLU A 273 0.90 17.46 14.72
C GLU A 273 -0.36 18.18 14.16
N GLU A 274 -0.24 18.87 13.03
CA GLU A 274 -1.41 19.43 12.33
C GLU A 274 -2.36 18.35 11.86
N SER A 275 -1.83 17.25 11.29
CA SER A 275 -2.63 16.10 10.89
C SER A 275 -3.39 15.49 12.07
N LYS A 276 -2.74 15.35 13.23
CA LYS A 276 -3.35 14.90 14.48
C LYS A 276 -4.52 15.81 14.89
N GLN A 277 -4.34 17.13 14.83
CA GLN A 277 -5.39 18.07 15.21
C GLN A 277 -6.64 17.90 14.33
N ILE A 278 -6.46 17.66 13.04
CA ILE A 278 -7.58 17.36 12.14
C ILE A 278 -8.23 16.02 12.50
N CYS A 279 -7.45 14.96 12.76
CA CYS A 279 -7.97 13.65 13.16
C CYS A 279 -8.78 13.71 14.48
N LEU A 280 -8.43 14.63 15.40
CA LEU A 280 -9.11 14.81 16.67
C LEU A 280 -10.28 15.81 16.60
N ALA A 281 -10.37 16.59 15.52
CA ALA A 281 -11.43 17.56 15.34
C ALA A 281 -12.79 16.86 15.30
N ARG A 282 -13.72 17.32 16.13
CA ARG A 282 -15.10 16.81 16.07
C ARG A 282 -15.75 17.31 14.77
N PRO A 283 -16.40 16.42 13.99
CA PRO A 283 -17.23 16.86 12.87
C PRO A 283 -18.22 17.91 13.38
N ARG A 284 -18.24 19.07 12.72
CA ARG A 284 -19.31 20.04 12.94
C ARG A 284 -20.39 19.71 11.92
N TRP A 285 -21.38 18.96 12.37
CA TRP A 285 -22.62 18.70 11.61
C TRP A 285 -23.50 19.93 11.62
#